data_29a8c8b3a0ffadb692fff57a60fb8c12
#
_entry.id   29a8c8b3a0ffadb692fff57a60fb8c12
#
_cell.length_a   1.000
_cell.length_b   1.000
_cell.length_c   1.000
_cell.angle_alpha   90.00
_cell.angle_beta   90.00
_cell.angle_gamma   90.00
#
_symmetry.space_group_name_H-M   'P 1'
#
loop_
_entity.id
_entity.type
_entity.pdbx_description
1 polymer ?
#
loop_
_entity_poly.entity_id
_entity_poly.type
_entity_poly.pdbx_seq_one_letter_code
_entity_poly.pdbx_strand_id
1 'polypeptide(L)'
;MKKKTVSMFMGLVLGVTTVFSSIGPAVVTVSAAESGVTDSKCKKTGTPEPAADDVVPDANQYKYQKDELAAFCHFGPNTFNEIEWGEHYGNKKPSEIFKLDQKFDANTMVRTLKEAGFKKLIITAKHHDGFCIWPSKWTDYDTEEAGYKGDILAEISAACSTYDMDMGLYLSPWDIHEPSYGYKDANGNPTTPEKDVLDYN
;
A
#
# COMPACT_ATOMS: atom_id res chain seq x y z
N MET A 1 22.24 45.57 -24.54
CA MET A 1 22.93 44.64 -23.63
C MET A 1 22.40 44.82 -22.22
N LYS A 2 21.54 43.95 -21.77
CA LYS A 2 21.00 43.98 -20.39
C LYS A 2 21.69 42.86 -19.59
N LYS A 3 22.49 43.24 -18.59
CA LYS A 3 23.14 42.33 -17.67
C LYS A 3 22.07 41.75 -16.73
N LYS A 4 21.89 40.43 -16.71
CA LYS A 4 21.10 39.75 -15.70
C LYS A 4 22.00 39.51 -14.48
N THR A 5 21.65 40.13 -13.38
CA THR A 5 22.25 39.90 -12.08
C THR A 5 21.70 38.60 -11.52
N VAL A 6 22.59 37.62 -11.34
CA VAL A 6 22.26 36.38 -10.63
C VAL A 6 22.44 36.67 -9.15
N SER A 7 21.33 36.72 -8.41
CA SER A 7 21.32 36.79 -6.95
C SER A 7 21.62 35.40 -6.40
N MET A 8 22.84 35.27 -5.87
CA MET A 8 23.27 34.08 -5.14
C MET A 8 22.77 34.19 -3.72
N PHE A 9 21.72 33.43 -3.38
CA PHE A 9 21.30 33.25 -2.00
C PHE A 9 22.32 32.36 -1.29
N MET A 10 23.18 33.00 -0.54
CA MET A 10 24.14 32.37 0.36
C MET A 10 23.36 31.98 1.62
N GLY A 11 22.95 30.74 1.70
CA GLY A 11 22.36 30.14 2.90
C GLY A 11 23.40 30.11 4.00
N LEU A 12 23.15 30.86 5.06
CA LEU A 12 23.95 30.87 6.27
C LEU A 12 23.78 29.51 6.97
N VAL A 13 24.74 28.60 6.76
CA VAL A 13 24.85 27.40 7.59
C VAL A 13 25.45 27.88 8.93
N LEU A 14 24.59 28.01 9.92
CA LEU A 14 25.04 28.13 11.31
C LEU A 14 25.67 26.79 11.71
N GLY A 15 26.95 26.70 11.58
CA GLY A 15 27.76 25.65 12.15
C GLY A 15 27.70 25.76 13.67
N VAL A 16 26.90 24.94 14.31
CA VAL A 16 27.03 24.69 15.74
C VAL A 16 28.26 23.83 15.91
N THR A 17 29.40 24.48 16.16
CA THR A 17 30.59 23.81 16.67
C THR A 17 30.32 23.43 18.12
N THR A 18 29.81 22.21 18.31
CA THR A 18 29.81 21.58 19.64
C THR A 18 31.26 21.23 19.97
N VAL A 19 31.82 21.98 20.88
CA VAL A 19 33.06 21.62 21.55
C VAL A 19 32.79 20.36 22.34
N PHE A 20 33.25 19.20 21.83
CA PHE A 20 33.30 17.98 22.60
C PHE A 20 34.38 18.10 23.64
N SER A 21 34.04 18.60 24.82
CA SER A 21 34.81 18.35 26.01
C SER A 21 34.69 16.88 26.32
N SER A 22 35.79 16.19 26.51
CA SER A 22 35.90 14.80 26.89
C SER A 22 35.21 14.55 28.24
N ILE A 23 33.91 14.24 28.16
CA ILE A 23 33.16 13.64 29.24
C ILE A 23 32.95 12.20 28.83
N GLY A 24 33.40 11.26 29.65
CA GLY A 24 33.25 9.81 29.43
C GLY A 24 31.82 9.40 29.17
N PRO A 25 31.56 8.18 28.73
CA PRO A 25 30.25 7.76 28.29
C PRO A 25 29.23 7.93 29.44
N ALA A 26 28.47 9.01 29.36
CA ALA A 26 27.30 9.16 30.18
C ALA A 26 26.29 8.11 29.66
N VAL A 27 26.09 7.09 30.45
CA VAL A 27 24.95 6.19 30.26
C VAL A 27 23.72 7.04 30.45
N VAL A 28 23.11 7.46 29.36
CA VAL A 28 21.79 8.04 29.38
C VAL A 28 20.81 6.91 29.66
N THR A 29 20.55 6.69 30.93
CA THR A 29 19.40 5.90 31.35
C THR A 29 18.16 6.73 30.93
N VAL A 30 17.57 6.39 29.80
CA VAL A 30 16.24 6.87 29.47
C VAL A 30 15.30 6.18 30.46
N SER A 31 15.03 6.84 31.58
CA SER A 31 13.90 6.49 32.42
C SER A 31 12.66 6.73 31.58
N ALA A 32 12.01 5.66 31.12
CA ALA A 32 10.68 5.74 30.58
C ALA A 32 9.81 6.35 31.69
N ALA A 33 9.40 7.61 31.53
CA ALA A 33 8.39 8.17 32.37
C ALA A 33 7.14 7.30 32.17
N GLU A 34 6.76 6.57 33.19
CA GLU A 34 5.48 5.89 33.25
C GLU A 34 4.40 6.95 32.99
N SER A 35 3.85 6.94 31.78
CA SER A 35 2.64 7.66 31.51
C SER A 35 1.54 6.98 32.32
N GLY A 36 1.18 7.58 33.44
CA GLY A 36 0.16 7.06 34.34
C GLY A 36 -1.24 7.14 33.73
N VAL A 37 -1.47 6.32 32.71
CA VAL A 37 -2.81 5.94 32.28
C VAL A 37 -3.17 4.73 33.12
N THR A 38 -3.67 4.96 34.31
CA THR A 38 -4.31 3.92 35.11
C THR A 38 -5.66 3.62 34.45
N ASP A 39 -5.69 2.69 33.53
CA ASP A 39 -6.95 2.09 33.07
C ASP A 39 -7.48 1.17 34.19
N SER A 40 -8.32 1.77 35.04
CA SER A 40 -8.91 1.11 36.21
C SER A 40 -9.93 0.02 35.87
N LYS A 41 -10.12 -0.31 34.59
CA LYS A 41 -11.07 -1.31 34.13
C LYS A 41 -10.45 -2.60 33.60
N CYS A 42 -9.15 -2.65 33.39
CA CYS A 42 -8.48 -3.88 33.02
C CYS A 42 -8.19 -4.70 34.27
N LYS A 43 -9.05 -5.67 34.58
CA LYS A 43 -8.73 -6.70 35.60
C LYS A 43 -7.54 -7.47 35.06
N LYS A 44 -6.37 -7.29 35.66
CA LYS A 44 -5.22 -8.17 35.43
C LYS A 44 -5.68 -9.59 35.80
N THR A 45 -5.95 -10.40 34.78
CA THR A 45 -6.03 -11.84 34.99
C THR A 45 -4.64 -12.28 35.43
N GLY A 46 -4.54 -13.00 36.53
CA GLY A 46 -3.30 -13.25 37.26
C GLY A 46 -2.25 -14.13 36.55
N THR A 47 -2.24 -14.13 35.24
CA THR A 47 -1.16 -14.70 34.41
C THR A 47 -0.09 -13.62 34.26
N PRO A 48 1.15 -13.83 34.73
CA PRO A 48 2.21 -12.87 34.49
C PRO A 48 2.38 -12.64 32.99
N GLU A 49 2.56 -11.39 32.58
CA GLU A 49 2.99 -11.10 31.21
C GLU A 49 4.29 -11.85 30.94
N PRO A 50 4.41 -12.56 29.79
CA PRO A 50 5.66 -13.20 29.41
C PRO A 50 6.75 -12.12 29.34
N ALA A 51 7.97 -12.48 29.76
CA ALA A 51 9.11 -11.57 29.61
C ALA A 51 9.27 -11.19 28.14
N ALA A 52 9.69 -9.96 27.84
CA ALA A 52 9.80 -9.45 26.48
C ALA A 52 10.81 -10.27 25.62
N ASP A 53 11.76 -10.93 26.27
CA ASP A 53 12.74 -11.83 25.67
C ASP A 53 12.17 -13.21 25.32
N ASP A 54 11.00 -13.57 25.84
CA ASP A 54 10.29 -14.81 25.50
C ASP A 54 9.45 -14.67 24.20
N VAL A 55 9.27 -13.45 23.72
CA VAL A 55 8.50 -13.16 22.50
C VAL A 55 9.45 -12.93 21.34
N VAL A 56 9.64 -13.97 20.53
CA VAL A 56 10.47 -13.89 19.32
C VAL A 56 9.60 -14.00 18.07
N PRO A 57 9.96 -13.32 16.98
CA PRO A 57 9.24 -13.46 15.72
C PRO A 57 9.35 -14.88 15.19
N ASP A 58 8.29 -15.40 14.58
CA ASP A 58 8.37 -16.64 13.81
C ASP A 58 9.22 -16.45 12.53
N ALA A 59 9.50 -17.54 11.83
CA ALA A 59 10.37 -17.52 10.66
C ALA A 59 9.84 -16.59 9.54
N ASN A 60 8.52 -16.49 9.38
CA ASN A 60 7.90 -15.64 8.36
C ASN A 60 7.94 -14.17 8.78
N GLN A 61 7.67 -13.88 10.05
CA GLN A 61 7.79 -12.54 10.59
C GLN A 61 9.24 -12.04 10.50
N TYR A 62 10.19 -12.90 10.83
CA TYR A 62 11.61 -12.58 10.73
C TYR A 62 12.05 -12.35 9.28
N LYS A 63 11.58 -13.20 8.33
CA LYS A 63 11.83 -12.99 6.90
C LYS A 63 11.26 -11.65 6.44
N TYR A 64 10.01 -11.34 6.82
CA TYR A 64 9.36 -10.07 6.48
C TYR A 64 10.17 -8.86 6.99
N GLN A 65 10.65 -8.91 8.22
CA GLN A 65 11.49 -7.85 8.79
C GLN A 65 12.82 -7.71 8.02
N LYS A 66 13.40 -8.81 7.57
CA LYS A 66 14.65 -8.80 6.79
C LYS A 66 14.49 -8.33 5.35
N ASP A 67 13.30 -8.43 4.80
CA ASP A 67 13.02 -7.93 3.45
C ASP A 67 13.15 -6.39 3.39
N GLU A 68 12.93 -5.68 4.49
CA GLU A 68 13.06 -4.23 4.72
C GLU A 68 12.34 -3.35 3.70
N LEU A 69 12.66 -3.47 2.41
CA LEU A 69 12.17 -2.60 1.36
C LEU A 69 11.13 -3.31 0.49
N ALA A 70 9.87 -2.91 0.63
CA ALA A 70 8.76 -3.35 -0.21
C ALA A 70 8.21 -2.19 -1.04
N ALA A 71 7.96 -2.44 -2.32
CA ALA A 71 7.26 -1.50 -3.19
C ALA A 71 5.76 -1.76 -3.09
N PHE A 72 4.98 -0.73 -2.82
CA PHE A 72 3.52 -0.78 -2.92
C PHE A 72 3.11 -0.01 -4.18
N CYS A 73 2.52 -0.70 -5.15
CA CYS A 73 2.11 -0.12 -6.42
C CYS A 73 0.59 -0.07 -6.53
N HIS A 74 0.05 1.13 -6.62
CA HIS A 74 -1.35 1.34 -6.95
C HIS A 74 -1.48 1.49 -8.47
N PHE A 75 -2.10 0.49 -9.10
CA PHE A 75 -2.36 0.48 -10.54
C PHE A 75 -3.78 -0.03 -10.79
N GLY A 76 -4.54 0.71 -11.57
CA GLY A 76 -5.93 0.40 -11.85
C GLY A 76 -6.62 1.55 -12.58
N PRO A 77 -7.96 1.62 -12.58
CA PRO A 77 -8.72 2.69 -13.25
C PRO A 77 -8.29 4.09 -12.84
N ASN A 78 -7.95 4.30 -11.57
CA ASN A 78 -7.55 5.60 -11.04
C ASN A 78 -6.30 6.16 -11.71
N THR A 79 -5.39 5.28 -12.17
CA THR A 79 -4.18 5.66 -12.94
C THR A 79 -4.51 6.41 -14.22
N PHE A 80 -5.65 6.10 -14.85
CA PHE A 80 -6.07 6.69 -16.13
C PHE A 80 -7.02 7.86 -15.99
N ASN A 81 -7.54 8.11 -14.79
CA ASN A 81 -8.59 9.09 -14.55
C ASN A 81 -8.16 10.20 -13.57
N GLU A 82 -6.90 10.20 -13.11
CA GLU A 82 -6.30 11.20 -12.22
C GLU A 82 -7.12 11.43 -10.93
N ILE A 83 -7.67 10.35 -10.39
CA ILE A 83 -8.42 10.38 -9.13
C ILE A 83 -7.80 9.41 -8.13
N GLU A 84 -7.97 9.69 -6.85
CA GLU A 84 -7.47 8.82 -5.77
C GLU A 84 -8.40 7.63 -5.53
N TRP A 85 -9.71 7.87 -5.56
CA TRP A 85 -10.73 6.89 -5.19
C TRP A 85 -11.77 6.74 -6.31
N GLY A 86 -12.16 5.50 -6.59
CA GLY A 86 -13.09 5.17 -7.69
C GLY A 86 -14.58 5.39 -7.40
N GLU A 87 -14.93 6.11 -6.34
CA GLU A 87 -16.33 6.38 -5.92
C GLU A 87 -17.13 7.21 -6.95
N HIS A 88 -16.46 7.84 -7.89
CA HIS A 88 -17.10 8.65 -8.93
C HIS A 88 -17.34 7.88 -10.24
N TYR A 89 -16.98 6.60 -10.30
CA TYR A 89 -17.20 5.83 -11.53
C TYR A 89 -18.66 5.49 -11.77
N GLY A 90 -19.45 5.27 -10.73
CA GLY A 90 -20.87 4.95 -10.85
C GLY A 90 -21.09 3.73 -11.75
N ASN A 91 -21.94 3.88 -12.76
CA ASN A 91 -22.26 2.82 -13.74
C ASN A 91 -21.38 2.85 -14.98
N LYS A 92 -20.20 3.48 -14.95
CA LYS A 92 -19.28 3.49 -16.09
C LYS A 92 -18.79 2.07 -16.40
N LYS A 93 -18.68 1.77 -17.68
CA LYS A 93 -18.17 0.48 -18.13
C LYS A 93 -16.65 0.36 -17.89
N PRO A 94 -16.11 -0.84 -17.70
CA PRO A 94 -14.68 -1.08 -17.62
C PRO A 94 -13.85 -0.37 -18.69
N SER A 95 -14.28 -0.43 -19.95
CA SER A 95 -13.60 0.20 -21.10
C SER A 95 -13.63 1.75 -21.08
N GLU A 96 -14.47 2.36 -20.27
CA GLU A 96 -14.51 3.82 -20.13
C GLU A 96 -13.51 4.32 -19.07
N ILE A 97 -13.16 3.48 -18.11
CA ILE A 97 -12.32 3.84 -16.95
C ILE A 97 -10.92 3.26 -16.99
N PHE A 98 -10.73 2.11 -17.62
CA PHE A 98 -9.42 1.46 -17.75
C PHE A 98 -8.98 1.49 -19.22
N LYS A 99 -7.89 2.22 -19.52
CA LYS A 99 -7.48 2.55 -20.89
C LYS A 99 -6.04 2.14 -21.16
N LEU A 100 -5.73 0.89 -20.87
CA LEU A 100 -4.44 0.32 -21.21
C LEU A 100 -4.46 -0.15 -22.68
N ASP A 101 -3.96 0.68 -23.58
CA ASP A 101 -3.95 0.47 -25.02
C ASP A 101 -2.72 -0.28 -25.55
N GLN A 102 -1.78 -0.58 -24.65
CA GLN A 102 -0.56 -1.34 -24.96
C GLN A 102 -0.36 -2.48 -23.95
N LYS A 103 0.51 -3.40 -24.31
CA LYS A 103 0.86 -4.50 -23.41
C LYS A 103 1.51 -3.96 -22.13
N PHE A 104 1.05 -4.47 -20.99
CA PHE A 104 1.66 -4.18 -19.69
C PHE A 104 3.09 -4.77 -19.63
N ASP A 105 4.07 -3.95 -19.30
CA ASP A 105 5.47 -4.39 -19.21
C ASP A 105 5.86 -4.74 -17.77
N ALA A 106 5.37 -5.89 -17.31
CA ALA A 106 5.69 -6.42 -15.99
C ALA A 106 7.19 -6.68 -15.80
N ASN A 107 7.88 -7.09 -16.85
CA ASN A 107 9.32 -7.39 -16.77
C ASN A 107 10.14 -6.14 -16.46
N THR A 108 9.91 -5.06 -17.19
CA THR A 108 10.63 -3.80 -16.93
C THR A 108 10.29 -3.26 -15.54
N MET A 109 9.02 -3.31 -15.12
CA MET A 109 8.59 -2.87 -13.80
C MET A 109 9.32 -3.63 -12.68
N VAL A 110 9.23 -4.96 -12.70
CA VAL A 110 9.80 -5.80 -11.63
C VAL A 110 11.32 -5.74 -11.63
N ARG A 111 11.96 -5.78 -12.80
CA ARG A 111 13.41 -5.64 -12.94
C ARG A 111 13.90 -4.32 -12.34
N THR A 112 13.25 -3.21 -12.66
CA THR A 112 13.62 -1.89 -12.14
C THR A 112 13.54 -1.83 -10.63
N LEU A 113 12.48 -2.38 -10.04
CA LEU A 113 12.33 -2.47 -8.59
C LEU A 113 13.42 -3.34 -7.96
N LYS A 114 13.72 -4.49 -8.57
CA LYS A 114 14.78 -5.38 -8.08
C LYS A 114 16.15 -4.70 -8.12
N GLU A 115 16.48 -4.02 -9.23
CA GLU A 115 17.72 -3.26 -9.39
C GLU A 115 17.82 -2.12 -8.36
N ALA A 116 16.71 -1.52 -7.97
CA ALA A 116 16.63 -0.52 -6.92
C ALA A 116 16.71 -1.09 -5.49
N GLY A 117 16.79 -2.42 -5.33
CA GLY A 117 16.98 -3.08 -4.04
C GLY A 117 15.70 -3.55 -3.34
N PHE A 118 14.53 -3.37 -3.96
CA PHE A 118 13.27 -3.90 -3.41
C PHE A 118 13.29 -5.43 -3.36
N LYS A 119 12.67 -5.98 -2.33
CA LYS A 119 12.55 -7.44 -2.11
C LYS A 119 11.15 -7.95 -2.41
N LYS A 120 10.16 -7.06 -2.37
CA LYS A 120 8.75 -7.38 -2.52
C LYS A 120 8.04 -6.31 -3.34
N LEU A 121 7.13 -6.75 -4.22
CA LEU A 121 6.16 -5.89 -4.88
C LEU A 121 4.77 -6.25 -4.37
N ILE A 122 4.05 -5.27 -3.84
CA ILE A 122 2.63 -5.38 -3.50
C ILE A 122 1.85 -4.58 -4.55
N ILE A 123 0.97 -5.24 -5.28
CA ILE A 123 0.14 -4.60 -6.32
C ILE A 123 -1.33 -4.59 -5.91
N THR A 124 -2.04 -3.51 -6.22
CA THR A 124 -3.49 -3.47 -6.04
C THR A 124 -4.18 -4.38 -7.07
N ALA A 125 -4.52 -5.59 -6.65
CA ALA A 125 -5.29 -6.50 -7.49
C ALA A 125 -6.73 -6.00 -7.67
N LYS A 126 -7.37 -5.60 -6.57
CA LYS A 126 -8.68 -4.93 -6.55
C LYS A 126 -8.64 -3.81 -5.50
N HIS A 127 -8.95 -2.59 -5.90
CA HIS A 127 -9.13 -1.47 -4.99
C HIS A 127 -10.61 -1.33 -4.57
N HIS A 128 -10.94 -0.31 -3.80
CA HIS A 128 -12.30 -0.04 -3.30
C HIS A 128 -13.33 0.19 -4.41
N ASP A 129 -12.89 0.56 -5.61
CA ASP A 129 -13.75 0.70 -6.79
C ASP A 129 -14.29 -0.62 -7.34
N GLY A 130 -13.83 -1.75 -6.82
CA GLY A 130 -14.25 -3.09 -7.24
C GLY A 130 -13.62 -3.59 -8.52
N PHE A 131 -12.79 -2.78 -9.21
CA PHE A 131 -12.19 -3.17 -10.48
C PHE A 131 -11.05 -4.18 -10.28
N CYS A 132 -11.16 -5.31 -10.97
CA CYS A 132 -10.17 -6.38 -10.95
C CYS A 132 -9.14 -6.19 -12.07
N ILE A 133 -7.83 -6.12 -11.75
CA ILE A 133 -6.78 -6.01 -12.76
C ILE A 133 -6.39 -7.36 -13.37
N TRP A 134 -7.23 -8.38 -13.26
CA TRP A 134 -7.11 -9.69 -13.88
C TRP A 134 -8.47 -10.14 -14.43
N PRO A 135 -8.54 -11.09 -15.41
CA PRO A 135 -9.79 -11.67 -15.86
C PRO A 135 -10.49 -12.41 -14.72
N SER A 136 -11.57 -11.84 -14.19
CA SER A 136 -12.29 -12.39 -13.06
C SER A 136 -13.37 -13.37 -13.52
N LYS A 137 -13.58 -14.45 -12.75
CA LYS A 137 -14.69 -15.37 -12.98
C LYS A 137 -15.96 -14.97 -12.23
N TRP A 138 -15.88 -13.93 -11.41
CA TRP A 138 -16.93 -13.57 -10.46
C TRP A 138 -17.59 -12.23 -10.77
N THR A 139 -16.94 -11.40 -11.58
CA THR A 139 -17.43 -10.09 -11.97
C THR A 139 -16.92 -9.73 -13.36
N ASP A 140 -17.73 -9.02 -14.13
CA ASP A 140 -17.37 -8.43 -15.42
C ASP A 140 -16.69 -7.03 -15.24
N TYR A 141 -16.45 -6.62 -14.00
CA TYR A 141 -15.81 -5.34 -13.71
C TYR A 141 -14.29 -5.52 -13.62
N ASP A 142 -13.69 -5.81 -14.78
CA ASP A 142 -12.30 -6.25 -14.86
C ASP A 142 -11.59 -5.80 -16.14
N THR A 143 -10.33 -6.23 -16.27
CA THR A 143 -9.47 -5.88 -17.41
C THR A 143 -9.87 -6.56 -18.70
N GLU A 144 -10.50 -7.74 -18.68
CA GLU A 144 -10.95 -8.43 -19.89
C GLU A 144 -12.12 -7.68 -20.53
N GLU A 145 -13.11 -7.28 -19.73
CA GLU A 145 -14.24 -6.47 -20.20
C GLU A 145 -13.80 -5.05 -20.58
N ALA A 146 -12.71 -4.55 -19.99
CA ALA A 146 -12.07 -3.31 -20.43
C ALA A 146 -11.36 -3.44 -21.78
N GLY A 147 -11.21 -4.66 -22.31
CA GLY A 147 -10.59 -4.96 -23.62
C GLY A 147 -9.10 -5.34 -23.56
N TYR A 148 -8.50 -5.44 -22.40
CA TYR A 148 -7.15 -5.95 -22.24
C TYR A 148 -7.10 -7.45 -22.46
N LYS A 149 -6.17 -7.95 -23.30
CA LYS A 149 -6.11 -9.35 -23.71
C LYS A 149 -5.15 -10.22 -22.89
N GLY A 150 -4.66 -9.72 -21.79
CA GLY A 150 -3.74 -10.42 -20.90
C GLY A 150 -4.29 -10.56 -19.48
N ASP A 151 -3.47 -11.14 -18.62
CA ASP A 151 -3.67 -11.18 -17.18
C ASP A 151 -2.50 -10.46 -16.51
N ILE A 152 -2.73 -9.24 -16.06
CA ILE A 152 -1.70 -8.38 -15.46
C ILE A 152 -1.09 -9.04 -14.21
N LEU A 153 -1.91 -9.70 -13.39
CA LEU A 153 -1.40 -10.37 -12.19
C LEU A 153 -0.53 -11.58 -12.54
N ALA A 154 -0.93 -12.36 -13.52
CA ALA A 154 -0.11 -13.49 -14.02
C ALA A 154 1.21 -12.99 -14.63
N GLU A 155 1.18 -11.89 -15.39
CA GLU A 155 2.37 -11.27 -15.97
C GLU A 155 3.34 -10.75 -14.89
N ILE A 156 2.82 -10.09 -13.85
CA ILE A 156 3.63 -9.64 -12.70
C ILE A 156 4.19 -10.84 -11.92
N SER A 157 3.38 -11.87 -11.69
CA SER A 157 3.80 -13.07 -10.97
C SER A 157 4.95 -13.80 -11.70
N ALA A 158 4.86 -13.92 -13.02
CA ALA A 158 5.92 -14.50 -13.84
C ALA A 158 7.21 -13.66 -13.78
N ALA A 159 7.08 -12.33 -13.85
CA ALA A 159 8.22 -11.42 -13.73
C ALA A 159 8.85 -11.49 -12.33
N CYS A 160 8.05 -11.50 -11.25
CA CYS A 160 8.54 -11.66 -9.88
C CYS A 160 9.31 -12.97 -9.71
N SER A 161 8.81 -14.06 -10.28
CA SER A 161 9.51 -15.35 -10.28
C SER A 161 10.84 -15.29 -11.04
N THR A 162 10.87 -14.56 -12.16
CA THR A 162 12.09 -14.41 -12.98
C THR A 162 13.19 -13.64 -12.25
N TYR A 163 12.81 -12.63 -11.49
CA TYR A 163 13.75 -11.73 -10.80
C TYR A 163 13.93 -12.05 -9.32
N ASP A 164 13.45 -13.19 -8.84
CA ASP A 164 13.51 -13.57 -7.42
C ASP A 164 13.01 -12.44 -6.51
N MET A 165 11.78 -12.03 -6.72
CA MET A 165 11.10 -10.98 -5.97
C MET A 165 9.80 -11.53 -5.40
N ASP A 166 9.53 -11.30 -4.13
CA ASP A 166 8.26 -11.69 -3.51
C ASP A 166 7.11 -10.84 -4.08
N MET A 167 5.96 -11.47 -4.32
CA MET A 167 4.74 -10.79 -4.75
C MET A 167 3.70 -10.79 -3.64
N GLY A 168 3.12 -9.64 -3.38
CA GLY A 168 1.95 -9.46 -2.53
C GLY A 168 0.78 -8.88 -3.32
N LEU A 169 -0.43 -9.22 -2.91
CA LEU A 169 -1.65 -8.69 -3.50
C LEU A 169 -2.39 -7.84 -2.47
N TYR A 170 -2.80 -6.65 -2.88
CA TYR A 170 -3.79 -5.88 -2.15
C TYR A 170 -5.15 -6.17 -2.76
N LEU A 171 -6.01 -6.80 -1.99
CA LEU A 171 -7.39 -7.11 -2.36
C LEU A 171 -8.30 -6.42 -1.35
N SER A 172 -8.96 -5.35 -1.77
CA SER A 172 -9.87 -4.64 -0.89
C SER A 172 -11.12 -5.48 -0.59
N PRO A 173 -11.46 -5.70 0.68
CA PRO A 173 -12.75 -6.26 1.06
C PRO A 173 -13.88 -5.24 0.87
N TRP A 174 -13.56 -3.95 0.89
CA TRP A 174 -14.50 -2.89 0.60
C TRP A 174 -14.67 -2.75 -0.91
N ASP A 175 -15.92 -2.81 -1.39
CA ASP A 175 -16.26 -2.77 -2.80
C ASP A 175 -17.44 -1.81 -3.01
N ILE A 176 -17.15 -0.66 -3.63
CA ILE A 176 -18.15 0.39 -3.86
C ILE A 176 -19.04 0.04 -5.06
N HIS A 177 -18.50 -0.77 -5.99
CA HIS A 177 -19.20 -1.13 -7.22
C HIS A 177 -20.24 -2.23 -6.98
N GLU A 178 -19.93 -3.20 -6.12
CA GLU A 178 -20.77 -4.37 -5.89
C GLU A 178 -22.00 -4.04 -5.03
N PRO A 179 -23.23 -4.13 -5.57
CA PRO A 179 -24.43 -3.75 -4.83
C PRO A 179 -24.67 -4.57 -3.56
N SER A 180 -24.21 -5.83 -3.52
CA SER A 180 -24.40 -6.70 -2.36
C SER A 180 -23.54 -6.30 -1.16
N TYR A 181 -22.53 -5.45 -1.36
CA TYR A 181 -21.70 -4.94 -0.27
C TYR A 181 -22.46 -3.97 0.67
N GLY A 182 -23.66 -3.50 0.29
CA GLY A 182 -24.49 -2.63 1.13
C GLY A 182 -23.96 -1.20 1.26
N TYR A 183 -23.18 -0.73 0.31
CA TYR A 183 -22.57 0.58 0.34
C TYR A 183 -23.44 1.63 -0.40
N LYS A 184 -22.94 2.82 -0.55
CA LYS A 184 -23.62 3.92 -1.26
C LYS A 184 -23.16 3.98 -2.71
N ASP A 185 -24.06 4.30 -3.62
CA ASP A 185 -23.75 4.60 -5.00
C ASP A 185 -22.94 5.92 -5.11
N ALA A 186 -22.50 6.27 -6.33
CA ALA A 186 -21.77 7.49 -6.60
C ALA A 186 -22.54 8.79 -6.21
N ASN A 187 -23.86 8.68 -5.99
CA ASN A 187 -24.71 9.78 -5.55
C ASN A 187 -24.94 9.79 -4.02
N GLY A 188 -24.33 8.84 -3.31
CA GLY A 188 -24.45 8.69 -1.87
C GLY A 188 -25.73 7.96 -1.41
N ASN A 189 -26.51 7.38 -2.32
CA ASN A 189 -27.70 6.60 -1.97
C ASN A 189 -27.27 5.18 -1.55
N PRO A 190 -27.89 4.60 -0.51
CA PRO A 190 -27.63 3.21 -0.16
C PRO A 190 -27.95 2.29 -1.34
N THR A 191 -26.98 1.47 -1.75
CA THR A 191 -27.17 0.55 -2.88
C THR A 191 -27.94 -0.68 -2.49
N THR A 192 -27.72 -1.20 -1.27
CA THR A 192 -28.43 -2.37 -0.73
C THR A 192 -28.48 -2.31 0.79
N PRO A 193 -29.36 -1.47 1.36
CA PRO A 193 -29.41 -1.29 2.82
C PRO A 193 -29.80 -2.56 3.60
N GLU A 194 -30.29 -3.58 2.92
CA GLU A 194 -30.81 -4.82 3.53
C GLU A 194 -29.93 -6.05 3.27
N LYS A 195 -28.89 -5.95 2.44
CA LYS A 195 -27.99 -7.06 2.18
C LYS A 195 -26.81 -7.05 3.14
N ASP A 196 -26.62 -8.20 3.74
CA ASP A 196 -25.51 -8.46 4.63
C ASP A 196 -24.20 -8.52 3.82
N VAL A 197 -23.12 -7.92 4.34
CA VAL A 197 -21.76 -8.05 3.79
C VAL A 197 -21.36 -9.53 3.64
N LEU A 198 -21.96 -10.44 4.37
CA LEU A 198 -21.75 -11.87 4.25
C LEU A 198 -22.22 -12.44 2.90
N ASP A 199 -23.16 -11.82 2.23
CA ASP A 199 -23.60 -12.22 0.88
C ASP A 199 -22.57 -11.88 -0.20
N TYR A 200 -21.64 -10.96 0.10
CA TYR A 200 -20.56 -10.57 -0.79
C TYR A 200 -19.40 -11.56 -0.78
N ASN A 201 -19.12 -12.19 0.35
CA ASN A 201 -18.02 -13.13 0.55
C ASN A 201 -18.50 -14.58 0.40
#